data_eeab1c881d2ce5a9cde9f20cc741306a
#
_entry.id   eeab1c881d2ce5a9cde9f20cc741306a
#
_cell.length_a   1.000
_cell.length_b   1.000
_cell.length_c   1.000
_cell.angle_alpha   90.00
_cell.angle_beta   90.00
_cell.angle_gamma   90.00
#
_symmetry.space_group_name_H-M   'P 1'
#
loop_
_entity.id
_entity.type
_entity.pdbx_description
1 polymer ?
#
loop_
_entity_poly.entity_id
_entity_poly.type
_entity_poly.pdbx_seq_one_letter_code
_entity_poly.pdbx_strand_id
1 'polypeptide(L)'
;MNRTIVGVAVVVVIAAIAGVGIYISQSLDGVVKNAIETVGTESTGTKVVVKDVKLSLSEGAGVVSGLTVANPTGFSAEKLFVMDSILVDIDPASLVEEVYIIDTIAIDGARVLAEQVGGGTNIQALMNGMSSEASGSGEGEGDEEGQEVQLAVREISFTNGNLDLRSDVLGERTLTLPDFTLKDLGSAEQGLTPD
;
A
#
# COMPACT_ATOMS: atom_id res chain seq x y z
N MET A 1 14.94 5.52 8.02
CA MET A 1 14.16 5.01 6.88
C MET A 1 12.77 4.78 7.44
N ASN A 2 11.81 5.66 7.08
CA ASN A 2 10.57 5.82 7.82
C ASN A 2 9.65 4.59 7.69
N ARG A 3 9.49 3.86 8.78
CA ARG A 3 8.53 2.75 9.00
C ARG A 3 7.08 3.19 8.69
N THR A 4 6.83 4.50 8.66
CA THR A 4 5.53 5.14 8.39
C THR A 4 4.99 4.89 6.98
N ILE A 5 5.83 4.78 5.95
CA ILE A 5 5.39 4.69 4.54
C ILE A 5 4.85 3.29 4.22
N VAL A 6 5.50 2.24 4.72
CA VAL A 6 5.02 0.86 4.56
C VAL A 6 3.72 0.66 5.36
N GLY A 7 3.65 1.28 6.56
CA GLY A 7 2.45 1.25 7.40
C GLY A 7 1.24 1.88 6.72
N VAL A 8 1.40 3.03 6.06
CA VAL A 8 0.29 3.74 5.40
C VAL A 8 -0.29 2.94 4.23
N ALA A 9 0.55 2.33 3.39
CA ALA A 9 0.05 1.51 2.27
C ALA A 9 -0.71 0.27 2.74
N VAL A 10 -0.23 -0.40 3.79
CA VAL A 10 -0.88 -1.57 4.38
C VAL A 10 -2.16 -1.16 5.12
N VAL A 11 -2.15 -0.06 5.87
CA VAL A 11 -3.33 0.47 6.59
C VAL A 11 -4.42 0.91 5.62
N VAL A 12 -4.09 1.53 4.49
CA VAL A 12 -5.07 1.91 3.46
C VAL A 12 -5.75 0.68 2.86
N VAL A 13 -5.01 -0.40 2.60
CA VAL A 13 -5.60 -1.66 2.12
C VAL A 13 -6.47 -2.30 3.20
N ILE A 14 -6.05 -2.31 4.45
CA ILE A 14 -6.80 -2.90 5.57
C ILE A 14 -8.02 -2.04 5.92
N ALA A 15 -7.91 -0.71 5.94
CA ALA A 15 -9.05 0.18 6.19
C ALA A 15 -10.10 0.10 5.08
N ALA A 16 -9.69 -0.10 3.82
CA ALA A 16 -10.60 -0.35 2.70
C ALA A 16 -11.37 -1.67 2.90
N ILE A 17 -10.72 -2.70 3.45
CA ILE A 17 -11.36 -4.00 3.75
C ILE A 17 -12.29 -3.91 4.97
N ALA A 18 -11.91 -3.20 6.02
CA ALA A 18 -12.70 -3.08 7.26
C ALA A 18 -13.92 -2.14 7.13
N GLY A 19 -13.86 -1.11 6.27
CA GLY A 19 -14.95 -0.13 6.07
C GLY A 19 -16.16 -0.64 5.28
N VAL A 20 -16.14 -1.87 4.75
CA VAL A 20 -17.09 -2.40 3.76
C VAL A 20 -18.36 -3.04 4.36
N GLY A 21 -18.58 -2.97 5.68
CA GLY A 21 -19.73 -3.62 6.34
C GLY A 21 -21.16 -3.17 5.95
N ILE A 22 -21.39 -2.20 5.07
CA ILE A 22 -22.71 -1.53 4.98
C ILE A 22 -23.39 -1.49 3.60
N TYR A 23 -22.78 -1.86 2.46
CA TYR A 23 -23.50 -1.78 1.17
C TYR A 23 -23.37 -3.01 0.27
N ILE A 24 -24.23 -3.99 0.48
CA ILE A 24 -24.38 -5.20 -0.34
C ILE A 24 -25.34 -4.89 -1.49
N SER A 25 -24.83 -4.48 -2.66
CA SER A 25 -25.45 -4.78 -3.97
C SER A 25 -24.64 -4.34 -5.22
N GLN A 26 -23.44 -3.82 -5.09
CA GLN A 26 -22.54 -3.61 -6.24
C GLN A 26 -21.22 -4.29 -5.90
N SER A 27 -20.57 -4.90 -6.89
CA SER A 27 -19.35 -5.67 -6.68
C SER A 27 -18.39 -4.95 -5.75
N LEU A 28 -18.11 -5.52 -4.57
CA LEU A 28 -17.17 -4.98 -3.58
C LEU A 28 -15.81 -4.67 -4.21
N ASP A 29 -15.43 -5.41 -5.22
CA ASP A 29 -14.24 -5.21 -6.04
C ASP A 29 -14.14 -3.76 -6.57
N GLY A 30 -15.24 -3.24 -7.14
CA GLY A 30 -15.29 -1.88 -7.67
C GLY A 30 -15.21 -0.81 -6.57
N VAL A 31 -15.85 -1.06 -5.42
CA VAL A 31 -15.80 -0.13 -4.28
C VAL A 31 -14.38 -0.05 -3.73
N VAL A 32 -13.74 -1.19 -3.50
CA VAL A 32 -12.35 -1.25 -2.99
C VAL A 32 -11.38 -0.67 -4.01
N LYS A 33 -11.54 -0.97 -5.30
CA LYS A 33 -10.74 -0.34 -6.36
C LYS A 33 -10.82 1.19 -6.28
N ASN A 34 -12.04 1.73 -6.28
CA ASN A 34 -12.25 3.19 -6.22
C ASN A 34 -11.67 3.80 -4.94
N ALA A 35 -11.80 3.13 -3.79
CA ALA A 35 -11.22 3.58 -2.54
C ALA A 35 -9.69 3.65 -2.62
N ILE A 36 -9.03 2.62 -3.16
CA ILE A 36 -7.57 2.60 -3.34
C ILE A 36 -7.13 3.75 -4.29
N GLU A 37 -7.84 3.95 -5.40
CA GLU A 37 -7.52 5.00 -6.36
C GLU A 37 -7.73 6.40 -5.77
N THR A 38 -8.82 6.63 -5.04
CA THR A 38 -9.15 7.93 -4.43
C THR A 38 -8.19 8.25 -3.29
N VAL A 39 -8.13 7.40 -2.27
CA VAL A 39 -7.26 7.61 -1.11
C VAL A 39 -5.79 7.62 -1.51
N GLY A 40 -5.39 6.73 -2.41
CA GLY A 40 -4.02 6.71 -2.93
C GLY A 40 -3.66 8.00 -3.67
N THR A 41 -4.56 8.55 -4.48
CA THR A 41 -4.33 9.81 -5.21
C THR A 41 -4.27 10.99 -4.24
N GLU A 42 -5.18 11.07 -3.29
CA GLU A 42 -5.19 12.10 -2.24
C GLU A 42 -3.92 12.04 -1.38
N SER A 43 -3.56 10.85 -0.89
CA SER A 43 -2.40 10.69 -0.01
C SER A 43 -1.05 10.93 -0.70
N THR A 44 -0.95 10.66 -2.00
CA THR A 44 0.32 10.81 -2.75
C THR A 44 0.43 12.13 -3.49
N GLY A 45 -0.68 12.87 -3.64
CA GLY A 45 -0.74 14.07 -4.49
C GLY A 45 -0.50 13.77 -5.97
N THR A 46 -0.47 12.47 -6.37
CA THR A 46 -0.29 12.04 -7.75
C THR A 46 -1.34 11.00 -8.12
N LYS A 47 -1.59 10.84 -9.42
CA LYS A 47 -2.62 9.89 -9.87
C LYS A 47 -2.24 8.45 -9.54
N VAL A 48 -3.09 7.78 -8.75
CA VAL A 48 -3.04 6.34 -8.48
C VAL A 48 -4.12 5.65 -9.29
N VAL A 49 -3.75 4.55 -9.95
CA VAL A 49 -4.68 3.75 -10.77
C VAL A 49 -4.47 2.26 -10.46
N VAL A 50 -5.58 1.54 -10.33
CA VAL A 50 -5.62 0.09 -10.16
C VAL A 50 -6.32 -0.52 -11.38
N LYS A 51 -5.73 -1.55 -11.97
CA LYS A 51 -6.34 -2.24 -13.11
C LYS A 51 -7.55 -3.06 -12.68
N ASP A 52 -7.38 -3.88 -11.67
CA ASP A 52 -8.41 -4.82 -11.20
C ASP A 52 -8.26 -5.11 -9.70
N VAL A 53 -9.38 -5.37 -9.04
CA VAL A 53 -9.45 -5.87 -7.66
C VAL A 53 -10.37 -7.06 -7.67
N LYS A 54 -9.99 -8.13 -6.98
CA LYS A 54 -10.80 -9.33 -6.76
C LYS A 54 -10.80 -9.67 -5.30
N LEU A 55 -11.99 -9.81 -4.74
CA LEU A 55 -12.20 -10.15 -3.34
C LEU A 55 -12.97 -11.47 -3.21
N SER A 56 -12.50 -12.34 -2.33
CA SER A 56 -13.19 -13.55 -1.91
C SER A 56 -13.44 -13.48 -0.40
N LEU A 57 -14.60 -12.93 -0.01
CA LEU A 57 -14.93 -12.73 1.41
C LEU A 57 -15.04 -14.06 2.17
N SER A 58 -15.47 -15.12 1.49
CA SER A 58 -15.59 -16.46 2.09
C SER A 58 -14.24 -17.10 2.39
N GLU A 59 -13.22 -16.71 1.65
CA GLU A 59 -11.85 -17.21 1.80
C GLU A 59 -10.97 -16.21 2.57
N GLY A 60 -11.45 -14.98 2.82
CA GLY A 60 -10.65 -13.93 3.42
C GLY A 60 -9.58 -13.35 2.49
N ALA A 61 -9.65 -13.64 1.18
CA ALA A 61 -8.61 -13.30 0.24
C ALA A 61 -8.96 -12.09 -0.63
N GLY A 62 -7.95 -11.25 -0.92
CA GLY A 62 -8.05 -10.13 -1.84
C GLY A 62 -6.83 -10.02 -2.74
N VAL A 63 -7.05 -9.76 -4.03
CA VAL A 63 -5.98 -9.50 -5.00
C VAL A 63 -6.19 -8.15 -5.64
N VAL A 64 -5.18 -7.29 -5.57
CA VAL A 64 -5.11 -6.03 -6.32
C VAL A 64 -4.10 -6.21 -7.44
N SER A 65 -4.49 -5.94 -8.67
CA SER A 65 -3.65 -6.12 -9.85
C SER A 65 -3.40 -4.82 -10.58
N GLY A 66 -2.17 -4.64 -11.07
CA GLY A 66 -1.79 -3.52 -11.93
C GLY A 66 -1.91 -2.16 -11.26
N LEU A 67 -1.46 -2.03 -10.01
CA LEU A 67 -1.40 -0.75 -9.33
C LEU A 67 -0.28 0.11 -9.90
N THR A 68 -0.59 1.37 -10.16
CA THR A 68 0.38 2.34 -10.70
C THR A 68 0.24 3.67 -10.01
N VAL A 69 1.37 4.32 -9.74
CA VAL A 69 1.46 5.70 -9.22
C VAL A 69 2.16 6.56 -10.26
N ALA A 70 1.54 7.64 -10.65
CA ALA A 70 2.12 8.58 -11.62
C ALA A 70 3.35 9.28 -11.02
N ASN A 71 4.25 9.69 -11.90
CA ASN A 71 5.38 10.52 -11.50
C ASN A 71 4.89 11.92 -11.10
N PRO A 72 5.45 12.54 -10.07
CA PRO A 72 5.13 13.93 -9.72
C PRO A 72 5.41 14.90 -10.86
N THR A 73 4.74 16.05 -10.83
CA THR A 73 4.94 17.11 -11.80
C THR A 73 6.40 17.59 -11.81
N GLY A 74 6.97 17.78 -12.99
CA GLY A 74 8.36 18.22 -13.16
C GLY A 74 9.34 17.08 -13.47
N PHE A 75 8.89 15.85 -13.48
CA PHE A 75 9.64 14.65 -13.87
C PHE A 75 9.08 14.05 -15.17
N SER A 76 9.63 12.92 -15.61
CA SER A 76 9.18 12.27 -16.84
C SER A 76 7.69 11.87 -16.78
N ALA A 77 7.07 11.65 -17.94
CA ALA A 77 5.68 11.21 -18.03
C ALA A 77 5.50 9.71 -17.68
N GLU A 78 6.58 9.02 -17.33
CA GLU A 78 6.54 7.63 -16.90
C GLU A 78 5.93 7.50 -15.50
N LYS A 79 5.64 6.28 -15.10
CA LYS A 79 5.09 6.00 -13.77
C LYS A 79 6.23 5.91 -12.76
N LEU A 80 6.07 6.55 -11.61
CA LEU A 80 7.01 6.43 -10.51
C LEU A 80 7.01 5.01 -9.92
N PHE A 81 5.81 4.43 -9.80
CA PHE A 81 5.66 3.08 -9.24
C PHE A 81 4.68 2.26 -10.08
N VAL A 82 5.02 1.00 -10.27
CA VAL A 82 4.17 -0.02 -10.90
C VAL A 82 4.28 -1.29 -10.07
N MET A 83 3.18 -1.99 -9.88
CA MET A 83 3.14 -3.28 -9.22
C MET A 83 2.20 -4.21 -9.99
N ASP A 84 2.65 -5.43 -10.30
CA ASP A 84 1.86 -6.39 -11.05
C ASP A 84 0.71 -6.92 -10.20
N SER A 85 1.00 -7.37 -8.97
CA SER A 85 -0.04 -7.79 -8.04
C SER A 85 0.36 -7.71 -6.57
N ILE A 86 -0.64 -7.54 -5.72
CA ILE A 86 -0.57 -7.84 -4.29
C ILE A 86 -1.73 -8.75 -3.92
N LEU A 87 -1.41 -9.88 -3.29
CA LEU A 87 -2.36 -10.77 -2.63
C LEU A 87 -2.33 -10.46 -1.13
N VAL A 88 -3.50 -10.33 -0.54
CA VAL A 88 -3.68 -10.32 0.92
C VAL A 88 -4.65 -11.44 1.27
N ASP A 89 -4.24 -12.30 2.19
CA ASP A 89 -5.03 -13.41 2.72
C ASP A 89 -5.15 -13.24 4.23
N ILE A 90 -6.38 -13.16 4.72
CA ILE A 90 -6.71 -12.88 6.12
C ILE A 90 -7.43 -14.11 6.67
N ASP A 91 -7.09 -14.56 7.85
CA ASP A 91 -7.86 -15.58 8.56
C ASP A 91 -9.25 -15.03 8.93
N PRO A 92 -10.35 -15.50 8.28
CA PRO A 92 -11.67 -14.95 8.55
C PRO A 92 -12.13 -15.19 10.00
N ALA A 93 -11.60 -16.21 10.67
CA ALA A 93 -11.95 -16.48 12.06
C ALA A 93 -11.37 -15.42 13.01
N SER A 94 -10.24 -14.80 12.66
CA SER A 94 -9.61 -13.76 13.46
C SER A 94 -10.38 -12.44 13.45
N LEU A 95 -11.28 -12.21 12.49
CA LEU A 95 -12.03 -10.95 12.37
C LEU A 95 -13.02 -10.69 13.52
N VAL A 96 -13.28 -11.70 14.35
CA VAL A 96 -14.11 -11.59 15.57
C VAL A 96 -13.28 -11.66 16.86
N GLU A 97 -11.95 -11.69 16.74
CA GLU A 97 -10.98 -11.76 17.84
C GLU A 97 -10.34 -10.38 18.08
N GLU A 98 -9.54 -10.26 19.14
CA GLU A 98 -8.81 -9.04 19.47
C GLU A 98 -7.64 -8.79 18.53
N VAL A 99 -7.05 -9.85 17.95
CA VAL A 99 -5.92 -9.79 17.04
C VAL A 99 -6.35 -10.28 15.66
N TYR A 100 -6.27 -9.43 14.65
CA TYR A 100 -6.52 -9.81 13.26
C TYR A 100 -5.29 -10.48 12.67
N ILE A 101 -5.48 -11.66 12.10
CA ILE A 101 -4.40 -12.47 11.55
C ILE A 101 -4.42 -12.35 10.03
N ILE A 102 -3.32 -11.83 9.48
CA ILE A 102 -3.05 -11.86 8.06
C ILE A 102 -2.14 -13.06 7.78
N ASP A 103 -2.66 -14.03 7.06
CA ASP A 103 -1.92 -15.24 6.72
C ASP A 103 -0.81 -14.96 5.74
N THR A 104 -1.12 -14.17 4.70
CA THR A 104 -0.16 -13.89 3.62
C THR A 104 -0.33 -12.48 3.09
N ILE A 105 0.77 -11.79 2.88
CA ILE A 105 0.90 -10.63 2.00
C ILE A 105 1.93 -10.98 0.94
N ALA A 106 1.51 -11.18 -0.32
CA ALA A 106 2.42 -11.49 -1.42
C ALA A 106 2.44 -10.33 -2.43
N ILE A 107 3.61 -9.72 -2.60
CA ILE A 107 3.85 -8.60 -3.52
C ILE A 107 4.68 -9.11 -4.68
N ASP A 108 4.19 -8.94 -5.89
CA ASP A 108 4.86 -9.39 -7.11
C ASP A 108 5.03 -8.26 -8.12
N GLY A 109 6.18 -8.24 -8.80
CA GLY A 109 6.46 -7.36 -9.93
C GLY A 109 6.50 -5.87 -9.58
N ALA A 110 6.91 -5.51 -8.37
CA ALA A 110 7.06 -4.11 -7.98
C ALA A 110 8.24 -3.44 -8.68
N ARG A 111 7.98 -2.33 -9.39
CA ARG A 111 9.01 -1.52 -10.04
C ARG A 111 8.91 -0.07 -9.58
N VAL A 112 10.03 0.49 -9.16
CA VAL A 112 10.17 1.89 -8.76
C VAL A 112 11.07 2.60 -9.76
N LEU A 113 10.65 3.74 -10.28
CA LEU A 113 11.50 4.66 -11.03
C LEU A 113 12.00 5.76 -10.09
N ALA A 114 13.30 5.75 -9.80
CA ALA A 114 13.98 6.84 -9.12
C ALA A 114 14.63 7.76 -10.15
N GLU A 115 14.04 8.92 -10.35
CA GLU A 115 14.46 9.92 -11.34
C GLU A 115 15.03 11.17 -10.65
N GLN A 116 16.18 11.62 -11.09
CA GLN A 116 16.83 12.85 -10.63
C GLN A 116 16.81 13.90 -11.73
N VAL A 117 16.25 15.06 -11.45
CA VAL A 117 16.20 16.21 -12.36
C VAL A 117 16.55 17.48 -11.59
N GLY A 118 17.52 18.25 -12.08
CA GLY A 118 17.84 19.59 -11.54
C GLY A 118 18.15 19.63 -10.04
N GLY A 119 18.72 18.55 -9.48
CA GLY A 119 19.10 18.48 -8.06
C GLY A 119 18.02 17.95 -7.11
N GLY A 120 16.79 17.70 -7.59
CA GLY A 120 15.71 17.04 -6.86
C GLY A 120 15.47 15.62 -7.35
N THR A 121 14.77 14.81 -6.57
CA THR A 121 14.32 13.47 -6.98
C THR A 121 12.79 13.37 -6.96
N ASN A 122 12.24 12.56 -7.88
CA ASN A 122 10.80 12.31 -7.93
C ASN A 122 10.27 11.66 -6.64
N ILE A 123 11.07 10.79 -6.01
CA ILE A 123 10.72 10.17 -4.72
C ILE A 123 10.59 11.23 -3.64
N GLN A 124 11.53 12.19 -3.59
CA GLN A 124 11.47 13.28 -2.61
C GLN A 124 10.28 14.22 -2.87
N ALA A 125 9.97 14.49 -4.14
CA ALA A 125 8.80 15.29 -4.51
C ALA A 125 7.49 14.58 -4.09
N LEU A 126 7.39 13.26 -4.28
CA LEU A 126 6.27 12.46 -3.78
C LEU A 126 6.15 12.53 -2.26
N MET A 127 7.25 12.33 -1.53
CA MET A 127 7.25 12.38 -0.06
C MET A 127 6.84 13.77 0.48
N ASN A 128 7.26 14.83 -0.18
CA ASN A 128 6.85 16.20 0.18
C ASN A 128 5.34 16.41 -0.07
N GLY A 129 4.80 15.89 -1.17
CA GLY A 129 3.37 15.88 -1.44
C GLY A 129 2.57 15.19 -0.32
N MET A 130 2.97 13.98 0.05
CA MET A 130 2.35 13.21 1.14
C MET A 130 2.37 13.95 2.49
N SER A 131 3.48 14.64 2.80
CA SER A 131 3.62 15.39 4.06
C SER A 131 2.73 16.65 4.10
N SER A 132 2.49 17.28 2.95
CA SER A 132 1.64 18.46 2.82
C SER A 132 0.17 18.13 3.03
N GLU A 133 -0.29 17.01 2.47
CA GLU A 133 -1.67 16.52 2.65
C GLU A 133 -1.93 16.06 4.10
N ALA A 134 -0.95 15.40 4.74
CA ALA A 134 -1.05 14.99 6.14
C ALA A 134 -1.18 16.18 7.10
N SER A 135 -0.66 17.36 6.72
CA SER A 135 -0.79 18.59 7.52
C SER A 135 -2.13 19.33 7.31
N GLY A 136 -2.85 19.02 6.23
CA GLY A 136 -4.15 19.65 5.89
C GLY A 136 -5.37 18.90 6.40
N SER A 137 -5.24 17.65 6.78
CA SER A 137 -6.32 16.80 7.30
C SER A 137 -6.30 16.63 8.82
N GLY A 138 -5.70 17.57 9.54
CA GLY A 138 -5.72 17.59 11.00
C GLY A 138 -6.91 18.39 11.51
N GLU A 139 -7.95 17.73 11.95
CA GLU A 139 -8.94 18.04 12.98
C GLU A 139 -10.26 17.34 12.64
N GLY A 140 -10.19 16.02 12.59
CA GLY A 140 -11.36 15.20 12.86
C GLY A 140 -11.32 14.89 14.35
N GLU A 141 -11.95 15.72 15.17
CA GLU A 141 -12.38 15.34 16.52
C GLU A 141 -13.33 14.16 16.37
N GLY A 142 -12.80 12.99 16.51
CA GLY A 142 -13.52 11.76 16.75
C GLY A 142 -12.90 11.16 17.99
N ASP A 143 -13.37 11.58 19.18
CA ASP A 143 -13.33 10.79 20.41
C ASP A 143 -14.17 9.53 20.21
N GLU A 144 -13.71 8.64 19.35
CA GLU A 144 -13.97 7.23 19.48
C GLU A 144 -12.72 6.63 20.12
N GLU A 145 -12.87 6.10 21.32
CA GLU A 145 -11.95 5.12 21.90
C GLU A 145 -11.85 3.98 20.88
N GLY A 146 -11.05 4.17 19.85
CA GLY A 146 -10.73 3.16 18.86
C GLY A 146 -9.98 2.07 19.60
N GLN A 147 -10.59 0.89 19.71
CA GLN A 147 -9.85 -0.30 20.12
C GLN A 147 -8.58 -0.34 19.28
N GLU A 148 -7.42 -0.37 19.93
CA GLU A 148 -6.15 -0.59 19.24
C GLU A 148 -6.25 -1.92 18.48
N VAL A 149 -6.37 -1.82 17.16
CA VAL A 149 -6.43 -3.01 16.30
C VAL A 149 -5.06 -3.65 16.33
N GLN A 150 -4.97 -4.81 16.94
CA GLN A 150 -3.75 -5.59 16.95
C GLN A 150 -3.69 -6.47 15.69
N LEU A 151 -2.54 -6.48 15.03
CA LEU A 151 -2.32 -7.23 13.78
C LEU A 151 -1.17 -8.23 13.97
N ALA A 152 -1.37 -9.43 13.48
CA ALA A 152 -0.30 -10.42 13.30
C ALA A 152 -0.20 -10.80 11.83
N VAL A 153 0.99 -10.82 11.27
CA VAL A 153 1.22 -11.22 9.87
C VAL A 153 2.12 -12.45 9.86
N ARG A 154 1.61 -13.57 9.33
CA ARG A 154 2.35 -14.84 9.29
C ARG A 154 3.43 -14.84 8.22
N GLU A 155 3.10 -14.32 7.04
CA GLU A 155 4.06 -14.28 5.94
C GLU A 155 3.93 -13.03 5.08
N ILE A 156 5.07 -12.38 4.78
CA ILE A 156 5.19 -11.35 3.75
C ILE A 156 6.22 -11.84 2.73
N SER A 157 5.82 -11.97 1.47
CA SER A 157 6.71 -12.29 0.37
C SER A 157 6.81 -11.14 -0.64
N PHE A 158 8.00 -10.96 -1.18
CA PHE A 158 8.30 -9.96 -2.21
C PHE A 158 9.10 -10.64 -3.31
N THR A 159 8.60 -10.57 -4.55
CA THR A 159 9.19 -11.23 -5.70
C THR A 159 9.23 -10.31 -6.93
N ASN A 160 10.18 -10.56 -7.83
CA ASN A 160 10.31 -9.87 -9.12
C ASN A 160 10.43 -8.33 -9.01
N GLY A 161 11.07 -7.82 -7.94
CA GLY A 161 11.25 -6.40 -7.71
C GLY A 161 12.33 -5.78 -8.59
N ASN A 162 12.11 -4.55 -9.07
CA ASN A 162 13.09 -3.79 -9.83
C ASN A 162 13.13 -2.32 -9.39
N LEU A 163 14.33 -1.74 -9.43
CA LEU A 163 14.57 -0.32 -9.24
C LEU A 163 15.23 0.25 -10.49
N ASP A 164 14.51 1.09 -11.22
CA ASP A 164 15.02 1.85 -12.34
C ASP A 164 15.55 3.20 -11.84
N LEU A 165 16.83 3.45 -12.07
CA LEU A 165 17.50 4.72 -11.74
C LEU A 165 17.70 5.52 -13.01
N ARG A 166 17.31 6.80 -12.99
CA ARG A 166 17.55 7.76 -14.06
C ARG A 166 18.14 9.03 -13.53
N SER A 167 19.29 9.43 -14.03
CA SER A 167 19.97 10.64 -13.61
C SER A 167 20.78 11.21 -14.78
N ASP A 168 20.80 12.54 -14.91
CA ASP A 168 21.61 13.25 -15.91
C ASP A 168 23.12 12.96 -15.76
N VAL A 169 23.56 12.60 -14.54
CA VAL A 169 24.97 12.34 -14.23
C VAL A 169 25.32 10.85 -14.36
N LEU A 170 24.44 9.96 -13.91
CA LEU A 170 24.69 8.52 -13.82
C LEU A 170 24.11 7.74 -15.02
N GLY A 171 23.29 8.40 -15.86
CA GLY A 171 22.54 7.77 -16.93
C GLY A 171 21.40 6.89 -16.38
N GLU A 172 21.03 5.89 -17.17
CA GLU A 172 19.98 4.95 -16.82
C GLU A 172 20.56 3.61 -16.32
N ARG A 173 20.00 3.09 -15.23
CA ARG A 173 20.39 1.81 -14.62
C ARG A 173 19.16 1.11 -14.09
N THR A 174 19.07 -0.20 -14.30
CA THR A 174 18.07 -1.06 -13.66
C THR A 174 18.77 -2.00 -12.69
N LEU A 175 18.28 -2.07 -11.48
CA LEU A 175 18.71 -2.97 -10.42
C LEU A 175 17.57 -3.94 -10.12
N THR A 176 17.83 -5.22 -10.23
CA THR A 176 16.90 -6.26 -9.77
C THR A 176 17.04 -6.40 -8.26
N LEU A 177 15.92 -6.28 -7.56
CA LEU A 177 15.86 -6.48 -6.12
C LEU A 177 15.80 -7.98 -5.80
N PRO A 178 16.47 -8.45 -4.75
CA PRO A 178 16.37 -9.85 -4.36
C PRO A 178 14.96 -10.16 -3.87
N ASP A 179 14.50 -11.36 -4.18
CA ASP A 179 13.29 -11.91 -3.59
C ASP A 179 13.54 -12.17 -2.09
N PHE A 180 12.53 -11.92 -1.26
CA PHE A 180 12.61 -12.23 0.16
C PHE A 180 11.26 -12.66 0.73
N THR A 181 11.31 -13.38 1.84
CA THR A 181 10.13 -13.75 2.61
C THR A 181 10.41 -13.48 4.08
N LEU A 182 9.52 -12.75 4.73
CA LEU A 182 9.51 -12.52 6.17
C LEU A 182 8.39 -13.34 6.78
N LYS A 183 8.63 -13.92 7.95
CA LYS A 183 7.65 -14.77 8.65
C LYS A 183 7.47 -14.32 10.09
N ASP A 184 6.29 -14.61 10.62
CA ASP A 184 5.95 -14.44 12.03
C ASP A 184 6.17 -13.00 12.54
N LEU A 185 5.60 -12.02 11.83
CA LEU A 185 5.61 -10.62 12.21
C LEU A 185 4.46 -10.34 13.17
N GLY A 186 4.76 -10.30 14.46
CA GLY A 186 3.79 -10.24 15.54
C GLY A 186 3.33 -11.64 15.97
N SER A 187 2.71 -11.74 17.14
CA SER A 187 2.12 -12.99 17.60
C SER A 187 0.61 -12.92 17.60
N ALA A 188 -0.05 -14.07 17.44
CA ALA A 188 -1.51 -14.17 17.54
C ALA A 188 -2.05 -13.79 18.94
N GLU A 189 -1.15 -13.70 19.95
CA GLU A 189 -1.49 -13.36 21.33
C GLU A 189 -1.24 -11.88 21.66
N GLN A 190 -0.33 -11.21 20.95
CA GLN A 190 0.10 -9.83 21.28
C GLN A 190 0.03 -8.87 20.10
N GLY A 191 -0.15 -9.35 18.85
CA GLY A 191 -0.17 -8.51 17.65
C GLY A 191 1.09 -7.66 17.45
N LEU A 192 1.02 -6.75 16.51
CA LEU A 192 1.91 -5.60 16.35
C LEU A 192 1.09 -4.35 16.60
N THR A 193 1.49 -3.52 17.56
CA THR A 193 0.96 -2.16 17.68
C THR A 193 1.74 -1.26 16.72
N PRO A 194 1.09 -0.47 15.86
CA PRO A 194 1.78 0.55 15.09
C PRO A 194 2.23 1.66 16.05
N ASP A 195 3.56 1.80 16.23
CA ASP A 195 4.19 2.96 16.86
C ASP A 195 4.33 4.12 15.88
#